data_04e9963f3dda90e626a5e5b5d8910ee9
#
_entry.id   04e9963f3dda90e626a5e5b5d8910ee9
#
_cell.length_a   1.000
_cell.length_b   1.000
_cell.length_c   1.000
_cell.angle_alpha   90.00
_cell.angle_beta   90.00
_cell.angle_gamma   90.00
#
_symmetry.space_group_name_H-M   'P 1'
#
loop_
_entity.id
_entity.type
_entity.pdbx_description
1 polymer ?
#
loop_
_entity_poly.entity_id
_entity_poly.type
_entity_poly.pdbx_seq_one_letter_code
_entity_poly.pdbx_strand_id
1 'polypeptide(L)'
;MTPKRSLSSPQSSYQRGRIRIGAVVALLILVGTLALAWRIITQPPRIERTPPPEPLPTMVDVVTVNASVQAPNLYGFGRVEAEQEAMLASRVAGQLERFADGVVPGQVVEQNAAVAFIDQADLALSLEDAEAQLANAQALLALEQAEQQRARSEYESFGRQLSAERRALVLREPQLRQAQAQVTQARVARDQAALNVERATLTAPWRAMVQERLVGAGSLLSQGTEVLHLVGVEQFWVRASLPSEWTEWLEAGSRVTLTSRG
;
A
#
# COMPACT_ATOMS: atom_id res chain seq x y z
N MET A 1 -84.61 -34.46 86.07
CA MET A 1 -85.19 -35.27 87.18
C MET A 1 -84.10 -35.66 88.10
N THR A 2 -84.00 -34.95 89.22
CA THR A 2 -83.26 -35.25 90.43
C THR A 2 -83.85 -36.56 91.07
N PRO A 3 -83.24 -37.22 92.00
CA PRO A 3 -82.49 -36.69 93.12
C PRO A 3 -81.30 -37.51 93.65
N LYS A 4 -80.43 -36.85 94.29
CA LYS A 4 -80.30 -36.82 95.79
C LYS A 4 -79.35 -37.84 96.45
N ARG A 5 -78.38 -37.28 97.16
CA ARG A 5 -77.93 -37.52 98.56
C ARG A 5 -77.42 -38.91 98.91
N SER A 6 -76.35 -39.04 99.68
CA SER A 6 -76.11 -38.53 101.02
C SER A 6 -74.68 -38.92 101.46
N LEU A 7 -73.94 -38.02 101.99
CA LEU A 7 -73.41 -37.87 103.34
C LEU A 7 -73.14 -39.16 104.16
N SER A 8 -71.84 -39.32 104.42
CA SER A 8 -71.49 -39.48 105.88
C SER A 8 -69.99 -39.56 106.08
N SER A 9 -69.47 -38.65 106.92
CA SER A 9 -68.23 -38.75 107.65
C SER A 9 -68.47 -39.60 108.88
N PRO A 10 -67.53 -39.85 109.75
CA PRO A 10 -66.13 -39.59 109.96
C PRO A 10 -65.33 -40.82 110.46
N GLN A 11 -64.08 -40.73 110.57
CA GLN A 11 -63.35 -40.87 111.83
C GLN A 11 -61.83 -40.94 111.67
N SER A 12 -61.18 -40.25 112.51
CA SER A 12 -59.74 -40.19 112.77
C SER A 12 -59.25 -41.50 113.44
N SER A 13 -58.04 -41.89 113.07
CA SER A 13 -57.24 -42.63 114.03
C SER A 13 -55.77 -42.38 113.74
N TYR A 14 -55.15 -41.76 114.70
CA TYR A 14 -53.71 -41.58 114.89
C TYR A 14 -53.07 -43.01 114.92
N GLN A 15 -52.05 -43.28 114.05
CA GLN A 15 -51.12 -44.36 114.35
C GLN A 15 -49.67 -43.82 114.20
N ARG A 16 -48.95 -43.94 115.30
CA ARG A 16 -47.54 -43.67 115.51
C ARG A 16 -46.67 -44.45 114.50
N GLY A 17 -45.79 -43.83 113.82
CA GLY A 17 -44.89 -44.39 112.85
C GLY A 17 -43.84 -45.32 113.48
N ARG A 18 -43.73 -46.44 112.89
CA ARG A 18 -42.51 -47.21 112.88
C ARG A 18 -41.83 -46.96 111.61
N ILE A 19 -40.62 -46.28 111.66
CA ILE A 19 -39.78 -46.05 110.53
C ILE A 19 -39.40 -47.42 110.01
N ARG A 20 -40.01 -47.86 108.95
CA ARG A 20 -39.70 -49.12 108.27
C ARG A 20 -38.40 -48.95 107.54
N ILE A 21 -37.40 -49.76 107.86
CA ILE A 21 -36.07 -49.83 107.18
C ILE A 21 -36.20 -49.71 105.67
N GLY A 22 -37.27 -50.23 105.11
CA GLY A 22 -37.59 -50.13 103.70
C GLY A 22 -37.79 -48.69 103.18
N ALA A 23 -38.34 -47.75 104.04
CA ALA A 23 -38.53 -46.40 103.67
C ALA A 23 -37.19 -45.62 103.56
N VAL A 24 -36.21 -45.97 104.43
CA VAL A 24 -34.86 -45.41 104.37
C VAL A 24 -34.09 -45.92 103.18
N VAL A 25 -34.24 -47.19 102.82
CA VAL A 25 -33.62 -47.77 101.62
C VAL A 25 -34.20 -47.12 100.34
N ALA A 26 -35.55 -46.96 100.35
CA ALA A 26 -36.20 -46.30 99.18
C ALA A 26 -35.78 -44.87 99.02
N LEU A 27 -35.58 -44.12 100.14
CA LEU A 27 -35.08 -42.74 100.10
C LEU A 27 -33.65 -42.70 99.62
N LEU A 28 -32.77 -43.63 100.05
CA LEU A 28 -31.39 -43.68 99.61
C LEU A 28 -31.30 -43.98 98.09
N ILE A 29 -32.16 -44.93 97.63
CA ILE A 29 -32.22 -45.20 96.20
C ILE A 29 -32.73 -44.00 95.44
N LEU A 30 -33.73 -43.30 95.92
CA LEU A 30 -34.26 -42.10 95.31
C LEU A 30 -33.23 -40.98 95.27
N VAL A 31 -32.50 -40.76 96.34
CA VAL A 31 -31.42 -39.78 96.41
C VAL A 31 -30.26 -40.20 95.52
N GLY A 32 -29.94 -41.51 95.47
CA GLY A 32 -28.89 -42.03 94.60
C GLY A 32 -29.22 -41.83 93.07
N THR A 33 -30.47 -42.16 92.74
CA THR A 33 -30.91 -41.91 91.34
C THR A 33 -31.00 -40.46 90.98
N LEU A 34 -31.45 -39.62 91.92
CA LEU A 34 -31.45 -38.15 91.68
C LEU A 34 -30.06 -37.56 91.54
N ALA A 35 -29.14 -38.04 92.39
CA ALA A 35 -27.74 -37.66 92.31
C ALA A 35 -27.06 -38.10 90.98
N LEU A 36 -27.40 -39.32 90.50
CA LEU A 36 -26.93 -39.87 89.24
C LEU A 36 -27.52 -39.09 88.06
N ALA A 37 -28.83 -38.79 88.12
CA ALA A 37 -29.50 -37.96 87.15
C ALA A 37 -28.89 -36.57 87.10
N TRP A 38 -28.64 -35.97 88.29
CA TRP A 38 -27.95 -34.65 88.37
C TRP A 38 -26.57 -34.70 87.74
N ARG A 39 -25.81 -35.73 87.97
CA ARG A 39 -24.49 -35.94 87.45
C ARG A 39 -24.50 -36.05 85.92
N ILE A 40 -25.47 -36.78 85.35
CA ILE A 40 -25.62 -36.92 83.90
C ILE A 40 -26.07 -35.62 83.28
N ILE A 41 -26.97 -34.84 83.91
CA ILE A 41 -27.48 -33.59 83.42
C ILE A 41 -26.40 -32.45 83.50
N THR A 42 -25.59 -32.48 84.58
CA THR A 42 -24.55 -31.42 84.79
C THR A 42 -23.24 -31.71 84.08
N GLN A 43 -23.09 -32.92 83.48
CA GLN A 43 -21.98 -33.18 82.59
C GLN A 43 -22.48 -33.24 81.13
N PRO A 44 -22.62 -32.11 80.45
CA PRO A 44 -22.94 -32.16 79.03
C PRO A 44 -21.84 -32.95 78.30
N PRO A 45 -22.19 -33.82 77.39
CA PRO A 45 -21.20 -34.51 76.56
C PRO A 45 -20.38 -33.48 75.84
N ARG A 46 -19.10 -33.45 76.11
CA ARG A 46 -18.14 -32.66 75.28
C ARG A 46 -18.12 -33.32 73.92
N ILE A 47 -18.90 -32.74 73.01
CA ILE A 47 -18.71 -33.05 71.60
C ILE A 47 -17.36 -32.40 71.24
N GLU A 48 -16.31 -33.17 71.15
CA GLU A 48 -15.09 -32.76 70.50
C GLU A 48 -15.48 -32.47 69.02
N ARG A 49 -15.62 -31.17 68.73
CA ARG A 49 -15.70 -30.78 67.33
C ARG A 49 -14.36 -31.12 66.70
N THR A 50 -14.28 -32.19 66.01
CA THR A 50 -13.18 -32.46 65.08
C THR A 50 -13.06 -31.25 64.20
N PRO A 51 -11.94 -30.50 64.19
CA PRO A 51 -11.78 -29.40 63.28
C PRO A 51 -12.07 -29.91 61.88
N PRO A 52 -12.78 -29.12 61.06
CA PRO A 52 -13.02 -29.52 59.69
C PRO A 52 -11.66 -29.87 59.05
N PRO A 53 -11.57 -30.98 58.29
CA PRO A 53 -10.35 -31.34 57.64
C PRO A 53 -9.85 -30.12 56.87
N GLU A 54 -8.58 -29.78 57.06
CA GLU A 54 -7.93 -28.72 56.25
C GLU A 54 -8.26 -29.03 54.78
N PRO A 55 -8.75 -28.04 54.05
CA PRO A 55 -9.06 -28.25 52.64
C PRO A 55 -7.78 -28.76 51.96
N LEU A 56 -7.86 -29.95 51.45
CA LEU A 56 -6.76 -30.52 50.68
C LEU A 56 -6.41 -29.48 49.58
N PRO A 57 -5.14 -29.13 49.44
CA PRO A 57 -4.73 -28.20 48.38
C PRO A 57 -5.23 -28.77 47.05
N THR A 58 -6.06 -27.97 46.37
CA THR A 58 -6.52 -28.33 45.03
C THR A 58 -5.29 -28.37 44.16
N MET A 59 -5.02 -29.51 43.53
CA MET A 59 -3.98 -29.58 42.51
C MET A 59 -4.46 -28.74 41.33
N VAL A 60 -3.77 -27.61 41.12
CA VAL A 60 -3.98 -26.76 39.93
C VAL A 60 -2.81 -27.00 38.99
N ASP A 61 -3.15 -27.27 37.77
CA ASP A 61 -2.15 -27.35 36.71
C ASP A 61 -1.73 -25.92 36.35
N VAL A 62 -0.48 -25.59 36.58
CA VAL A 62 0.05 -24.25 36.31
C VAL A 62 0.95 -24.31 35.09
N VAL A 63 0.63 -23.48 34.11
CA VAL A 63 1.51 -23.26 32.95
C VAL A 63 2.34 -22.01 33.21
N THR A 64 3.64 -22.16 33.15
CA THR A 64 4.54 -21.01 33.24
C THR A 64 4.45 -20.22 31.92
N VAL A 65 3.87 -19.04 31.97
CA VAL A 65 3.83 -18.12 30.82
C VAL A 65 5.07 -17.22 30.87
N ASN A 66 5.97 -17.41 29.93
CA ASN A 66 7.08 -16.52 29.75
C ASN A 66 6.63 -15.35 28.86
N ALA A 67 6.86 -14.13 29.31
CA ALA A 67 6.63 -12.96 28.49
C ALA A 67 7.65 -12.99 27.33
N SER A 68 7.17 -13.05 26.10
CA SER A 68 7.98 -12.91 24.88
C SER A 68 7.44 -11.77 24.06
N VAL A 69 8.36 -10.99 23.49
CA VAL A 69 7.98 -9.96 22.52
C VAL A 69 7.67 -10.68 21.21
N GLN A 70 6.41 -10.72 20.85
CA GLN A 70 5.97 -11.26 19.56
C GLN A 70 5.42 -10.12 18.72
N ALA A 71 5.95 -9.98 17.50
CA ALA A 71 5.36 -9.09 16.54
C ALA A 71 4.07 -9.73 15.99
N PRO A 72 2.94 -9.02 15.99
CA PRO A 72 1.72 -9.54 15.40
C PRO A 72 1.87 -9.69 13.89
N ASN A 73 1.38 -10.78 13.34
CA ASN A 73 1.26 -10.93 11.89
C ASN A 73 0.00 -10.18 11.44
N LEU A 74 0.18 -9.10 10.71
CA LEU A 74 -0.90 -8.31 10.16
C LEU A 74 -1.21 -8.83 8.75
N TYR A 75 -2.48 -9.11 8.48
CA TYR A 75 -2.94 -9.61 7.18
C TYR A 75 -3.82 -8.54 6.52
N GLY A 76 -3.48 -8.16 5.30
CA GLY A 76 -4.24 -7.21 4.52
C GLY A 76 -4.45 -7.70 3.09
N PHE A 77 -5.39 -7.08 2.40
CA PHE A 77 -5.59 -7.29 0.97
C PHE A 77 -5.02 -6.12 0.22
N GLY A 78 -4.37 -6.41 -0.91
CA GLY A 78 -3.78 -5.37 -1.75
C GLY A 78 -3.94 -5.69 -3.22
N ARG A 79 -3.79 -4.66 -4.04
CA ARG A 79 -3.67 -4.77 -5.49
C ARG A 79 -2.22 -4.51 -5.87
N VAL A 80 -1.72 -5.36 -6.75
CA VAL A 80 -0.41 -5.16 -7.38
C VAL A 80 -0.64 -4.31 -8.62
N GLU A 81 0.07 -3.20 -8.72
CA GLU A 81 0.04 -2.26 -9.84
C GLU A 81 1.47 -2.14 -10.38
N ALA A 82 1.64 -2.03 -11.68
CA ALA A 82 2.96 -1.76 -12.22
C ALA A 82 3.40 -0.34 -11.83
N GLU A 83 4.69 -0.15 -11.59
CA GLU A 83 5.22 1.18 -11.29
C GLU A 83 5.08 2.11 -12.51
N GLN A 84 5.24 1.55 -13.71
CA GLN A 84 5.20 2.29 -14.96
C GLN A 84 4.13 1.69 -15.86
N GLU A 85 3.23 2.54 -16.30
CA GLU A 85 2.16 2.21 -17.23
C GLU A 85 1.97 3.40 -18.17
N ALA A 86 1.91 3.16 -19.47
CA ALA A 86 1.71 4.23 -20.44
C ALA A 86 0.99 3.74 -21.71
N MET A 87 0.17 4.63 -22.24
CA MET A 87 -0.34 4.56 -23.60
C MET A 87 0.71 5.15 -24.55
N LEU A 88 1.39 4.30 -25.31
CA LEU A 88 2.35 4.75 -26.30
C LEU A 88 1.59 5.33 -27.49
N ALA A 89 1.74 6.64 -27.71
CA ALA A 89 1.04 7.36 -28.76
C ALA A 89 1.99 7.74 -29.92
N SER A 90 1.45 7.84 -31.11
CA SER A 90 2.17 8.37 -32.26
C SER A 90 2.52 9.86 -32.06
N ARG A 91 3.75 10.23 -32.40
CA ARG A 91 4.23 11.61 -32.36
C ARG A 91 4.18 12.30 -33.71
N VAL A 92 3.89 11.53 -34.78
CA VAL A 92 3.77 11.99 -36.17
C VAL A 92 2.50 11.44 -36.79
N ALA A 93 2.00 12.10 -37.82
CA ALA A 93 0.90 11.56 -38.62
C ALA A 93 1.47 10.65 -39.71
N GLY A 94 0.71 9.59 -40.06
CA GLY A 94 1.06 8.64 -41.11
C GLY A 94 0.31 7.33 -40.96
N GLN A 95 0.42 6.43 -41.90
CA GLN A 95 -0.17 5.09 -41.84
C GLN A 95 0.71 4.16 -41.01
N LEU A 96 0.13 3.40 -40.09
CA LEU A 96 0.84 2.35 -39.38
C LEU A 96 1.15 1.22 -40.35
N GLU A 97 2.42 1.06 -40.73
CA GLU A 97 2.84 0.03 -41.65
C GLU A 97 2.75 -1.37 -41.04
N ARG A 98 3.38 -1.55 -39.88
CA ARG A 98 3.46 -2.83 -39.17
C ARG A 98 3.89 -2.64 -37.72
N PHE A 99 3.62 -3.63 -36.91
CA PHE A 99 4.30 -3.81 -35.63
C PHE A 99 5.60 -4.60 -35.83
N ALA A 100 6.55 -4.39 -34.92
CA ALA A 100 7.73 -5.22 -34.89
C ALA A 100 7.40 -6.69 -34.51
N ASP A 101 8.26 -7.61 -34.87
CA ASP A 101 8.08 -9.03 -34.53
C ASP A 101 8.08 -9.19 -32.98
N GLY A 102 7.18 -10.04 -32.47
CA GLY A 102 7.04 -10.27 -31.04
C GLY A 102 6.24 -9.20 -30.26
N VAL A 103 5.82 -8.12 -30.90
CA VAL A 103 4.95 -7.10 -30.25
C VAL A 103 3.50 -7.59 -30.27
N VAL A 104 3.17 -8.56 -29.42
CA VAL A 104 1.80 -9.09 -29.24
C VAL A 104 1.40 -9.02 -27.77
N PRO A 105 0.10 -8.90 -27.45
CA PRO A 105 -0.36 -8.89 -26.07
C PRO A 105 0.22 -10.05 -25.26
N GLY A 106 0.73 -9.74 -24.06
CA GLY A 106 1.40 -10.69 -23.17
C GLY A 106 2.90 -10.89 -23.41
N GLN A 107 3.47 -10.36 -24.47
CA GLN A 107 4.92 -10.42 -24.72
C GLN A 107 5.66 -9.23 -24.14
N VAL A 108 6.90 -9.46 -23.72
CA VAL A 108 7.78 -8.43 -23.16
C VAL A 108 8.67 -7.86 -24.26
N VAL A 109 8.77 -6.55 -24.30
CA VAL A 109 9.66 -5.79 -25.18
C VAL A 109 10.74 -5.12 -24.34
N GLU A 110 11.96 -5.06 -24.89
CA GLU A 110 13.09 -4.44 -24.20
C GLU A 110 13.06 -2.91 -24.35
N GLN A 111 13.74 -2.21 -23.45
CA GLN A 111 13.89 -0.76 -23.54
C GLN A 111 14.54 -0.36 -24.87
N ASN A 112 14.04 0.72 -25.49
CA ASN A 112 14.46 1.24 -26.79
C ASN A 112 14.25 0.27 -27.98
N ALA A 113 13.61 -0.87 -27.77
CA ALA A 113 13.22 -1.72 -28.89
C ALA A 113 12.16 -1.05 -29.75
N ALA A 114 12.30 -1.13 -31.06
CA ALA A 114 11.26 -0.67 -31.99
C ALA A 114 10.02 -1.56 -31.83
N VAL A 115 8.85 -0.95 -31.65
CA VAL A 115 7.58 -1.67 -31.43
C VAL A 115 6.59 -1.48 -32.57
N ALA A 116 6.66 -0.35 -33.28
CA ALA A 116 5.78 -0.08 -34.40
C ALA A 116 6.47 0.83 -35.41
N PHE A 117 6.12 0.68 -36.67
CA PHE A 117 6.66 1.44 -37.78
C PHE A 117 5.51 2.16 -38.51
N ILE A 118 5.66 3.46 -38.65
CA ILE A 118 4.78 4.33 -39.44
C ILE A 118 5.41 4.52 -40.78
N ASP A 119 4.63 4.57 -41.83
CA ASP A 119 5.12 4.87 -43.18
C ASP A 119 5.90 6.16 -43.21
N GLN A 120 7.14 6.09 -43.68
CA GLN A 120 8.08 7.22 -43.65
C GLN A 120 8.18 7.93 -45.01
N ALA A 121 7.47 7.47 -46.08
CA ALA A 121 7.63 8.01 -47.41
C ALA A 121 7.44 9.53 -47.48
N ASP A 122 6.32 10.02 -46.94
CA ASP A 122 6.02 11.47 -46.93
C ASP A 122 6.97 12.26 -46.02
N LEU A 123 7.38 11.65 -44.91
CA LEU A 123 8.33 12.28 -43.97
C LEU A 123 9.72 12.36 -44.56
N ALA A 124 10.15 11.33 -45.29
CA ALA A 124 11.44 11.30 -46.00
C ALA A 124 11.49 12.36 -47.11
N LEU A 125 10.42 12.51 -47.89
CA LEU A 125 10.31 13.56 -48.90
C LEU A 125 10.35 14.95 -48.27
N SER A 126 9.69 15.13 -47.12
CA SER A 126 9.74 16.39 -46.37
C SER A 126 11.14 16.68 -45.85
N LEU A 127 11.90 15.70 -45.42
CA LEU A 127 13.31 15.86 -45.05
C LEU A 127 14.17 16.24 -46.23
N GLU A 128 14.01 15.58 -47.39
CA GLU A 128 14.74 15.90 -48.61
C GLU A 128 14.47 17.33 -49.06
N ASP A 129 13.25 17.80 -49.04
CA ASP A 129 12.90 19.19 -49.34
C ASP A 129 13.58 20.20 -48.36
N ALA A 130 13.56 19.90 -47.05
CA ALA A 130 14.21 20.73 -46.05
C ALA A 130 15.77 20.74 -46.22
N GLU A 131 16.37 19.63 -46.63
CA GLU A 131 17.79 19.53 -46.96
C GLU A 131 18.14 20.38 -48.19
N ALA A 132 17.31 20.35 -49.25
CA ALA A 132 17.45 21.17 -50.41
C ALA A 132 17.34 22.68 -50.08
N GLN A 133 16.41 23.06 -49.20
CA GLN A 133 16.28 24.44 -48.73
C GLN A 133 17.50 24.88 -47.90
N LEU A 134 18.07 24.00 -47.08
CA LEU A 134 19.29 24.31 -46.32
C LEU A 134 20.49 24.50 -47.28
N ALA A 135 20.64 23.63 -48.28
CA ALA A 135 21.69 23.72 -49.31
C ALA A 135 21.58 25.06 -50.10
N ASN A 136 20.36 25.44 -50.47
CA ASN A 136 20.11 26.75 -51.10
C ASN A 136 20.49 27.94 -50.22
N ALA A 137 20.06 27.92 -48.96
CA ALA A 137 20.41 28.97 -48.00
C ALA A 137 21.93 29.05 -47.77
N GLN A 138 22.65 27.93 -47.73
CA GLN A 138 24.11 27.90 -47.64
C GLN A 138 24.79 28.47 -48.87
N ALA A 139 24.28 28.18 -50.09
CA ALA A 139 24.78 28.75 -51.33
C ALA A 139 24.61 30.28 -51.37
N LEU A 140 23.45 30.78 -50.93
CA LEU A 140 23.19 32.24 -50.80
C LEU A 140 24.13 32.89 -49.80
N LEU A 141 24.38 32.23 -48.64
CA LEU A 141 25.36 32.74 -47.67
C LEU A 141 26.77 32.80 -48.27
N ALA A 142 27.18 31.76 -49.01
CA ALA A 142 28.49 31.74 -49.64
C ALA A 142 28.64 32.88 -50.69
N LEU A 143 27.59 33.14 -51.49
CA LEU A 143 27.54 34.27 -52.41
C LEU A 143 27.67 35.60 -51.67
N GLU A 144 26.92 35.83 -50.58
CA GLU A 144 26.98 37.05 -49.82
C GLU A 144 28.34 37.25 -49.14
N GLN A 145 28.99 36.18 -48.71
CA GLN A 145 30.36 36.22 -48.19
C GLN A 145 31.36 36.66 -49.26
N ALA A 146 31.22 36.18 -50.48
CA ALA A 146 32.07 36.61 -51.62
C ALA A 146 31.83 38.09 -51.94
N GLU A 147 30.58 38.55 -51.99
CA GLU A 147 30.25 39.98 -52.19
C GLU A 147 30.77 40.87 -51.05
N GLN A 148 30.67 40.39 -49.81
CA GLN A 148 31.27 41.15 -48.68
C GLN A 148 32.78 41.25 -48.79
N GLN A 149 33.44 40.15 -49.19
CA GLN A 149 34.89 40.17 -49.39
C GLN A 149 35.31 41.22 -50.49
N ARG A 150 34.54 41.22 -51.59
CA ARG A 150 34.75 42.23 -52.66
C ARG A 150 34.55 43.69 -52.09
N ALA A 151 33.44 43.93 -51.42
CA ALA A 151 33.14 45.22 -50.82
C ALA A 151 34.20 45.64 -49.80
N ARG A 152 34.79 44.68 -49.05
CA ARG A 152 35.89 44.96 -48.14
C ARG A 152 37.16 45.41 -48.90
N SER A 153 37.58 44.71 -49.93
CA SER A 153 38.74 45.05 -50.74
C SER A 153 38.57 46.43 -51.43
N GLU A 154 37.38 46.73 -51.96
CA GLU A 154 37.07 48.05 -52.55
C GLU A 154 37.12 49.13 -51.49
N TYR A 155 36.56 48.94 -50.31
CA TYR A 155 36.58 49.91 -49.22
C TYR A 155 38.04 50.26 -48.77
N GLU A 156 38.87 49.24 -48.61
CA GLU A 156 40.27 49.35 -48.25
C GLU A 156 41.06 50.16 -49.32
N SER A 157 40.76 50.05 -50.63
CA SER A 157 41.40 50.78 -51.73
C SER A 157 41.07 52.28 -51.75
N PHE A 158 39.85 52.62 -51.29
CA PHE A 158 39.40 54.02 -51.33
C PHE A 158 39.86 54.88 -50.17
N GLY A 159 40.39 54.32 -49.08
CA GLY A 159 41.04 55.05 -47.97
C GLY A 159 40.17 56.10 -47.23
N ARG A 160 38.82 56.03 -47.40
CA ARG A 160 37.88 56.98 -46.80
C ARG A 160 37.45 56.50 -45.40
N GLN A 161 37.51 57.41 -44.42
CA GLN A 161 36.93 57.13 -43.08
C GLN A 161 35.43 57.43 -43.10
N LEU A 162 34.64 56.43 -42.88
CA LEU A 162 33.18 56.47 -42.72
C LEU A 162 32.79 56.32 -41.24
N SER A 163 31.61 56.84 -40.87
CA SER A 163 31.03 56.47 -39.58
C SER A 163 30.82 54.98 -39.49
N ALA A 164 30.81 54.44 -38.27
CA ALA A 164 30.65 52.99 -38.01
C ALA A 164 29.41 52.42 -38.73
N GLU A 165 28.27 53.09 -38.68
CA GLU A 165 27.01 52.70 -39.32
C GLU A 165 27.11 52.61 -40.85
N ARG A 166 27.70 53.69 -41.49
CA ARG A 166 27.90 53.72 -42.96
C ARG A 166 28.90 52.66 -43.41
N ARG A 167 29.93 52.41 -42.60
CA ARG A 167 30.93 51.36 -42.88
C ARG A 167 30.27 49.98 -42.85
N ALA A 168 29.41 49.64 -41.84
CA ALA A 168 28.69 48.39 -41.75
C ALA A 168 27.81 48.16 -43.00
N LEU A 169 27.13 49.19 -43.50
CA LEU A 169 26.33 49.14 -44.75
C LEU A 169 27.17 48.88 -45.98
N VAL A 170 28.30 49.60 -46.12
CA VAL A 170 29.20 49.41 -47.28
C VAL A 170 29.84 48.06 -47.26
N LEU A 171 30.16 47.50 -46.07
CA LEU A 171 30.72 46.17 -45.88
C LEU A 171 29.65 45.07 -45.88
N ARG A 172 28.41 45.40 -46.22
CA ARG A 172 27.28 44.42 -46.36
C ARG A 172 27.02 43.58 -45.10
N GLU A 173 27.38 44.08 -43.91
CA GLU A 173 27.23 43.34 -42.65
C GLU A 173 25.76 42.97 -42.34
N PRO A 174 24.73 43.83 -42.60
CA PRO A 174 23.34 43.45 -42.41
C PRO A 174 22.89 42.31 -43.34
N GLN A 175 23.36 42.33 -44.61
CA GLN A 175 23.02 41.30 -45.61
C GLN A 175 23.64 39.95 -45.23
N LEU A 176 24.92 39.98 -44.80
CA LEU A 176 25.57 38.78 -44.29
C LEU A 176 24.81 38.18 -43.07
N ARG A 177 24.42 39.03 -42.12
CA ARG A 177 23.62 38.58 -40.95
C ARG A 177 22.28 38.00 -41.36
N GLN A 178 21.65 38.59 -42.38
CA GLN A 178 20.38 38.07 -42.93
C GLN A 178 20.59 36.69 -43.58
N ALA A 179 21.61 36.51 -44.39
CA ALA A 179 21.92 35.21 -45.00
C ALA A 179 22.28 34.16 -43.94
N GLN A 180 23.02 34.52 -42.91
CA GLN A 180 23.30 33.63 -41.77
C GLN A 180 22.04 33.22 -41.03
N ALA A 181 21.10 34.15 -40.81
CA ALA A 181 19.81 33.86 -40.19
C ALA A 181 18.97 32.89 -41.05
N GLN A 182 19.00 33.06 -42.39
CA GLN A 182 18.32 32.12 -43.31
C GLN A 182 18.90 30.71 -43.24
N VAL A 183 20.23 30.55 -43.17
CA VAL A 183 20.85 29.21 -42.94
C VAL A 183 20.43 28.60 -41.63
N THR A 184 20.40 29.43 -40.56
CA THR A 184 19.95 28.94 -39.25
C THR A 184 18.49 28.45 -39.29
N GLN A 185 17.61 29.23 -39.93
CA GLN A 185 16.18 28.87 -40.10
C GLN A 185 16.01 27.57 -40.90
N ALA A 186 16.71 27.45 -42.05
CA ALA A 186 16.66 26.28 -42.88
C ALA A 186 17.22 25.02 -42.16
N ARG A 187 18.28 25.20 -41.34
CA ARG A 187 18.82 24.13 -40.50
C ARG A 187 17.80 23.64 -39.50
N VAL A 188 17.12 24.54 -38.78
CA VAL A 188 16.07 24.16 -37.82
C VAL A 188 14.92 23.41 -38.51
N ALA A 189 14.53 23.85 -39.70
CA ALA A 189 13.48 23.15 -40.49
C ALA A 189 13.93 21.73 -40.87
N ARG A 190 15.18 21.54 -41.33
CA ARG A 190 15.77 20.25 -41.67
C ARG A 190 15.84 19.36 -40.42
N ASP A 191 16.30 19.85 -39.29
CA ASP A 191 16.42 19.11 -38.05
C ASP A 191 15.02 18.66 -37.52
N GLN A 192 14.00 19.51 -37.69
CA GLN A 192 12.61 19.14 -37.38
C GLN A 192 12.08 18.02 -38.29
N ALA A 193 12.35 18.08 -39.59
CA ALA A 193 11.97 17.06 -40.55
C ALA A 193 12.68 15.72 -40.23
N ALA A 194 13.98 15.76 -39.93
CA ALA A 194 14.76 14.59 -39.53
C ALA A 194 14.19 13.95 -38.24
N LEU A 195 13.85 14.76 -37.24
CA LEU A 195 13.21 14.28 -36.01
C LEU A 195 11.84 13.65 -36.27
N ASN A 196 11.09 14.11 -37.25
CA ASN A 196 9.80 13.49 -37.61
C ASN A 196 10.00 12.12 -38.25
N VAL A 197 11.03 11.95 -39.09
CA VAL A 197 11.40 10.62 -39.64
C VAL A 197 11.80 9.66 -38.51
N GLU A 198 12.62 10.10 -37.58
CA GLU A 198 13.00 9.30 -36.42
C GLU A 198 11.77 8.85 -35.60
N ARG A 199 10.83 9.77 -35.36
CA ARG A 199 9.60 9.54 -34.60
C ARG A 199 8.59 8.63 -35.30
N ALA A 200 8.77 8.34 -36.57
CA ALA A 200 7.95 7.37 -37.31
C ALA A 200 8.24 5.93 -36.85
N THR A 201 9.36 5.69 -36.19
CA THR A 201 9.63 4.45 -35.48
C THR A 201 9.27 4.64 -34.01
N LEU A 202 8.25 3.94 -33.56
CA LEU A 202 7.86 3.93 -32.15
C LEU A 202 8.76 2.96 -31.39
N THR A 203 9.33 3.42 -30.28
CA THR A 203 10.19 2.59 -29.41
C THR A 203 9.62 2.48 -28.01
N ALA A 204 9.87 1.36 -27.33
CA ALA A 204 9.48 1.16 -25.94
C ALA A 204 10.36 2.04 -25.02
N PRO A 205 9.79 2.88 -24.17
CA PRO A 205 10.55 3.79 -23.30
C PRO A 205 11.30 3.07 -22.16
N TRP A 206 10.81 1.89 -21.76
CA TRP A 206 11.39 0.98 -20.77
C TRP A 206 11.06 -0.46 -21.13
N ARG A 207 11.61 -1.41 -20.40
CA ARG A 207 11.28 -2.83 -20.54
C ARG A 207 9.85 -3.06 -20.06
N ALA A 208 8.95 -3.42 -20.99
CA ALA A 208 7.51 -3.47 -20.74
C ALA A 208 6.86 -4.70 -21.36
N MET A 209 5.75 -5.12 -20.77
CA MET A 209 4.83 -6.07 -21.40
C MET A 209 3.80 -5.29 -22.22
N VAL A 210 3.55 -5.76 -23.42
CA VAL A 210 2.45 -5.26 -24.25
C VAL A 210 1.14 -5.77 -23.65
N GLN A 211 0.33 -4.86 -23.12
CA GLN A 211 -0.98 -5.23 -22.58
C GLN A 211 -2.01 -5.33 -23.70
N GLU A 212 -2.04 -4.33 -24.57
CA GLU A 212 -3.01 -4.24 -25.66
C GLU A 212 -2.45 -3.49 -26.87
N ARG A 213 -2.91 -3.85 -28.06
CA ARG A 213 -2.76 -3.05 -29.27
C ARG A 213 -4.07 -2.30 -29.50
N LEU A 214 -4.01 -0.98 -29.50
CA LEU A 214 -5.18 -0.10 -29.64
C LEU A 214 -5.55 0.16 -31.09
N VAL A 215 -4.62 -0.09 -32.01
CA VAL A 215 -4.82 0.08 -33.46
C VAL A 215 -4.26 -1.12 -34.22
N GLY A 216 -4.72 -1.31 -35.44
CA GLY A 216 -4.24 -2.36 -36.36
C GLY A 216 -3.24 -1.81 -37.40
N ALA A 217 -2.39 -2.67 -37.96
CA ALA A 217 -1.60 -2.33 -39.14
C ALA A 217 -2.52 -1.86 -40.28
N GLY A 218 -2.09 -0.83 -40.99
CA GLY A 218 -2.88 -0.17 -42.02
C GLY A 218 -3.74 1.00 -41.50
N SER A 219 -3.86 1.21 -40.17
CA SER A 219 -4.58 2.32 -39.60
C SER A 219 -3.88 3.65 -39.88
N LEU A 220 -4.66 4.69 -40.20
CA LEU A 220 -4.16 6.06 -40.30
C LEU A 220 -4.05 6.66 -38.90
N LEU A 221 -2.87 7.13 -38.53
CA LEU A 221 -2.56 7.73 -37.25
C LEU A 221 -2.46 9.26 -37.41
N SER A 222 -2.99 9.97 -36.44
CA SER A 222 -2.72 11.39 -36.19
C SER A 222 -1.72 11.53 -35.04
N GLN A 223 -1.11 12.70 -34.92
CA GLN A 223 -0.30 12.99 -33.74
C GLN A 223 -1.16 12.87 -32.45
N GLY A 224 -0.68 12.09 -31.47
CA GLY A 224 -1.40 11.79 -30.22
C GLY A 224 -2.31 10.57 -30.28
N THR A 225 -2.43 9.86 -31.43
CA THR A 225 -3.17 8.60 -31.52
C THR A 225 -2.45 7.54 -30.71
N GLU A 226 -3.13 6.93 -29.73
CA GLU A 226 -2.64 5.84 -28.90
C GLU A 226 -2.53 4.57 -29.74
N VAL A 227 -1.37 3.89 -29.68
CA VAL A 227 -1.04 2.74 -30.51
C VAL A 227 -0.94 1.46 -29.67
N LEU A 228 -0.25 1.55 -28.52
CA LEU A 228 0.01 0.42 -27.63
C LEU A 228 -0.20 0.81 -26.19
N HIS A 229 -0.74 -0.11 -25.40
CA HIS A 229 -0.73 -0.04 -23.95
C HIS A 229 0.44 -0.87 -23.42
N LEU A 230 1.37 -0.22 -22.73
CA LEU A 230 2.59 -0.81 -22.19
C LEU A 230 2.59 -0.76 -20.67
N VAL A 231 2.96 -1.89 -20.05
CA VAL A 231 3.04 -2.03 -18.58
C VAL A 231 4.45 -2.49 -18.23
N GLY A 232 5.11 -1.75 -17.35
CA GLY A 232 6.45 -2.07 -16.86
C GLY A 232 6.48 -3.41 -16.12
N VAL A 233 7.58 -4.17 -16.28
CA VAL A 233 7.70 -5.52 -15.68
C VAL A 233 8.81 -5.62 -14.64
N GLU A 234 9.50 -4.54 -14.33
CA GLU A 234 10.65 -4.57 -13.42
C GLU A 234 10.27 -4.25 -11.98
N GLN A 235 9.39 -3.30 -11.79
CA GLN A 235 8.98 -2.85 -10.46
C GLN A 235 7.46 -2.76 -10.37
N PHE A 236 6.96 -3.17 -9.19
CA PHE A 236 5.54 -3.18 -8.89
C PHE A 236 5.27 -2.52 -7.55
N TRP A 237 4.19 -1.82 -7.47
CA TRP A 237 3.66 -1.24 -6.24
C TRP A 237 2.56 -2.13 -5.71
N VAL A 238 2.49 -2.24 -4.40
CA VAL A 238 1.38 -2.92 -3.73
C VAL A 238 0.62 -1.90 -2.93
N ARG A 239 -0.59 -1.62 -3.38
CA ARG A 239 -1.50 -0.77 -2.63
C ARG A 239 -2.35 -1.64 -1.73
N ALA A 240 -1.99 -1.70 -0.45
CA ALA A 240 -2.71 -2.48 0.55
C ALA A 240 -3.67 -1.59 1.35
N SER A 241 -4.86 -2.13 1.62
CA SER A 241 -5.81 -1.53 2.55
C SER A 241 -5.71 -2.25 3.88
N LEU A 242 -5.42 -1.50 4.93
CA LEU A 242 -5.29 -2.00 6.29
C LEU A 242 -6.28 -1.29 7.20
N PRO A 243 -6.81 -1.95 8.24
CA PRO A 243 -7.59 -1.30 9.28
C PRO A 243 -6.78 -0.17 9.94
N SER A 244 -7.44 0.94 10.24
CA SER A 244 -6.78 2.12 10.83
C SER A 244 -6.11 1.84 12.19
N GLU A 245 -6.64 0.89 12.94
CA GLU A 245 -6.10 0.42 14.24
C GLU A 245 -4.71 -0.25 14.10
N TRP A 246 -4.33 -0.68 12.89
CA TRP A 246 -3.03 -1.32 12.66
C TRP A 246 -1.94 -0.33 12.25
N THR A 247 -2.30 0.92 12.02
CA THR A 247 -1.34 1.97 11.63
C THR A 247 -0.27 2.22 12.70
N GLU A 248 -0.60 2.02 13.98
CA GLU A 248 0.34 2.16 15.10
C GLU A 248 1.43 1.07 15.11
N TRP A 249 1.18 -0.06 14.43
CA TRP A 249 2.10 -1.21 14.37
C TRP A 249 2.96 -1.22 13.11
N LEU A 250 2.72 -0.27 12.20
CA LEU A 250 3.42 -0.19 10.93
C LEU A 250 4.57 0.81 11.02
N GLU A 251 5.76 0.33 10.81
CA GLU A 251 6.95 1.16 10.65
C GLU A 251 7.39 1.17 9.19
N ALA A 252 7.85 2.33 8.72
CA ALA A 252 8.45 2.43 7.39
C ALA A 252 9.67 1.51 7.28
N GLY A 253 9.71 0.67 6.23
CA GLY A 253 10.78 -0.33 6.04
C GLY A 253 10.46 -1.71 6.60
N SER A 254 9.29 -1.93 7.20
CA SER A 254 8.84 -3.26 7.61
C SER A 254 8.79 -4.22 6.42
N ARG A 255 9.22 -5.47 6.66
CA ARG A 255 9.17 -6.51 5.62
C ARG A 255 7.74 -7.01 5.43
N VAL A 256 7.30 -7.03 4.18
CA VAL A 256 5.98 -7.53 3.78
C VAL A 256 6.16 -8.79 2.95
N THR A 257 5.37 -9.82 3.23
CA THR A 257 5.32 -11.04 2.42
C THR A 257 4.02 -11.03 1.61
N LEU A 258 4.15 -11.14 0.31
CA LEU A 258 3.02 -11.21 -0.61
C LEU A 258 2.73 -12.66 -0.95
N THR A 259 1.46 -13.05 -0.82
CA THR A 259 0.98 -14.37 -1.22
C THR A 259 -0.12 -14.17 -2.26
N SER A 260 0.09 -14.67 -3.48
CA SER A 260 -0.96 -14.70 -4.51
C SER A 260 -1.78 -15.98 -4.34
N ARG A 261 -3.10 -15.85 -4.34
CA ARG A 261 -3.98 -16.99 -4.61
C ARG A 261 -4.15 -17.02 -6.12
N GLY A 262 -3.43 -17.94 -6.78
CA GLY A 262 -3.62 -18.26 -8.20
C GLY A 262 -5.00 -18.84 -8.47
#